data_1f81bdfdaab77d9fa69e132d0e79a4c0
#
_entry.id   1f81bdfdaab77d9fa69e132d0e79a4c0
#
_cell.length_a   1.000
_cell.length_b   1.000
_cell.length_c   1.000
_cell.angle_alpha   90.00
_cell.angle_beta   90.00
_cell.angle_gamma   90.00
#
_symmetry.space_group_name_H-M   'P 1'
#
loop_
_entity.id
_entity.type
_entity.pdbx_description
1 polymer ?
#
loop_
_entity_poly.entity_id
_entity_poly.type
_entity_poly.pdbx_seq_one_letter_code
_entity_poly.pdbx_strand_id
1 'polypeptide(L)'
;LDVVPAVQANWTSDPFTAEIRNDRIYGRGAIDDKGPAVAVLYALRAIKAAGIPLRKNVRFLLGCNEENGSTDLAYYLAHAAMPPQVFTPDGSYPIIHLEKGMLRLEFTKQTADPIVRFSAGTAPNAVPADASVSLSAAFCGTAEQGSQITCLGNKLAYKGVAAHASTPESGDNAITGLLTYLGSDAAFADCKALAQLFPHGCTDGSGLGIACADTESGALTCICSMLHVENGMLTGCVDI
;
A
#
# COMPACT_ATOMS: atom_id res chain seq x y z
N LEU A 1 19.41 5.21 2.96
CA LEU A 1 18.64 4.29 3.81
C LEU A 1 17.60 5.10 4.60
N ASP A 2 16.59 5.56 3.93
CA ASP A 2 15.40 6.16 4.53
C ASP A 2 14.50 5.06 5.13
N VAL A 3 13.41 5.42 5.72
CA VAL A 3 12.45 4.51 6.35
C VAL A 3 11.05 5.09 6.31
N VAL A 4 10.04 4.23 6.18
CA VAL A 4 8.64 4.66 6.33
C VAL A 4 8.35 5.11 7.75
N PRO A 5 7.36 6.00 7.96
CA PRO A 5 6.89 6.40 9.28
C PRO A 5 6.48 5.20 10.15
N ALA A 6 6.54 5.37 11.45
CA ALA A 6 6.09 4.38 12.40
C ALA A 6 5.06 5.00 13.37
N VAL A 7 3.97 4.25 13.61
CA VAL A 7 2.97 4.61 14.64
C VAL A 7 3.37 3.92 15.93
N GLN A 8 3.78 4.70 16.94
CA GLN A 8 4.30 4.19 18.22
C GLN A 8 3.41 3.13 18.87
N ALA A 9 2.09 3.30 18.80
CA ALA A 9 1.13 2.37 19.40
C ALA A 9 1.19 0.93 18.84
N ASN A 10 1.79 0.75 17.64
CA ASN A 10 1.94 -0.55 17.00
C ASN A 10 3.25 -1.26 17.36
N TRP A 11 4.07 -0.66 18.24
CA TRP A 11 5.38 -1.16 18.60
C TRP A 11 5.47 -1.49 20.10
N THR A 12 6.20 -2.54 20.43
CA THR A 12 6.47 -2.94 21.83
C THR A 12 7.61 -2.17 22.48
N SER A 13 8.36 -1.40 21.68
CA SER A 13 9.45 -0.50 22.08
C SER A 13 9.45 0.73 21.18
N ASP A 14 10.27 1.73 21.46
CA ASP A 14 10.42 2.89 20.57
C ASP A 14 10.96 2.44 19.20
N PRO A 15 10.22 2.65 18.09
CA PRO A 15 10.63 2.22 16.77
C PRO A 15 11.92 2.85 16.28
N PHE A 16 12.31 4.03 16.78
CA PHE A 16 13.50 4.76 16.37
C PHE A 16 14.68 4.61 17.33
N THR A 17 14.51 3.81 18.39
CA THR A 17 15.59 3.43 19.31
C THR A 17 15.85 1.94 19.17
N ALA A 18 17.05 1.58 18.65
CA ALA A 18 17.39 0.18 18.43
C ALA A 18 17.46 -0.59 19.74
N GLU A 19 16.77 -1.72 19.81
CA GLU A 19 16.77 -2.64 20.95
C GLU A 19 17.28 -4.01 20.53
N ILE A 20 18.20 -4.59 21.31
CA ILE A 20 18.66 -5.97 21.12
C ILE A 20 18.02 -6.85 22.17
N ARG A 21 17.21 -7.83 21.76
CA ARG A 21 16.62 -8.85 22.64
C ARG A 21 16.45 -10.17 21.89
N ASN A 22 16.67 -11.27 22.59
CA ASN A 22 16.57 -12.62 22.04
C ASN A 22 17.35 -12.79 20.71
N ASP A 23 18.58 -12.30 20.65
CA ASP A 23 19.48 -12.31 19.48
C ASP A 23 18.90 -11.65 18.21
N ARG A 24 17.98 -10.72 18.39
CA ARG A 24 17.36 -9.94 17.30
C ARG A 24 17.47 -8.45 17.58
N ILE A 25 17.61 -7.68 16.51
CA ILE A 25 17.58 -6.21 16.54
C ILE A 25 16.19 -5.75 16.18
N TYR A 26 15.55 -4.98 17.03
CA TYR A 26 14.24 -4.38 16.83
C TYR A 26 14.42 -2.88 16.61
N GLY A 27 13.77 -2.37 15.58
CA GLY A 27 13.75 -0.95 15.23
C GLY A 27 13.28 -0.73 13.80
N ARG A 28 12.69 0.42 13.54
CA ARG A 28 12.31 0.81 12.17
C ARG A 28 13.57 0.89 11.29
N GLY A 29 13.54 0.24 10.11
CA GLY A 29 14.67 0.16 9.21
C GLY A 29 15.70 -0.93 9.57
N ALA A 30 15.47 -1.76 10.59
CA ALA A 30 16.39 -2.84 10.93
C ALA A 30 16.42 -3.93 9.85
N ILE A 31 15.26 -4.35 9.36
CA ILE A 31 15.14 -5.34 8.29
C ILE A 31 15.05 -4.66 6.91
N ASP A 32 14.34 -3.58 6.82
CA ASP A 32 14.09 -2.80 5.62
C ASP A 32 14.69 -1.39 5.81
N ASP A 33 15.93 -1.11 5.25
CA ASP A 33 16.79 -2.13 4.64
C ASP A 33 18.24 -2.07 5.19
N LYS A 34 18.44 -1.61 6.45
CA LYS A 34 19.79 -1.51 7.05
C LYS A 34 20.44 -2.88 7.26
N GLY A 35 19.65 -3.91 7.54
CA GLY A 35 20.13 -5.30 7.65
C GLY A 35 20.77 -5.79 6.37
N PRO A 36 20.08 -5.76 5.22
CA PRO A 36 20.64 -6.08 3.91
C PRO A 36 21.87 -5.24 3.55
N ALA A 37 21.84 -3.93 3.81
CA ALA A 37 22.98 -3.05 3.56
C ALA A 37 24.23 -3.47 4.35
N VAL A 38 24.09 -3.80 5.63
CA VAL A 38 25.18 -4.31 6.48
C VAL A 38 25.66 -5.67 5.99
N ALA A 39 24.77 -6.57 5.59
CA ALA A 39 25.11 -7.87 5.05
C ALA A 39 25.99 -7.75 3.79
N VAL A 40 25.66 -6.87 2.84
CA VAL A 40 26.48 -6.58 1.65
C VAL A 40 27.85 -6.04 2.04
N LEU A 41 27.91 -5.09 2.98
CA LEU A 41 29.17 -4.52 3.45
C LEU A 41 30.08 -5.61 4.03
N TYR A 42 29.54 -6.49 4.85
CA TYR A 42 30.31 -7.60 5.45
C TYR A 42 30.71 -8.66 4.42
N ALA A 43 29.89 -8.94 3.42
CA ALA A 43 30.23 -9.82 2.30
C ALA A 43 31.46 -9.27 1.52
N LEU A 44 31.47 -7.98 1.22
CA LEU A 44 32.60 -7.32 0.54
C LEU A 44 33.86 -7.32 1.43
N ARG A 45 33.71 -7.10 2.73
CA ARG A 45 34.84 -7.22 3.69
C ARG A 45 35.40 -8.65 3.75
N ALA A 46 34.54 -9.66 3.77
CA ALA A 46 34.97 -11.07 3.78
C ALA A 46 35.75 -11.44 2.50
N ILE A 47 35.28 -11.03 1.33
CA ILE A 47 36.00 -11.24 0.05
C ILE A 47 37.37 -10.59 0.12
N LYS A 48 37.46 -9.35 0.60
CA LYS A 48 38.72 -8.62 0.75
C LYS A 48 39.65 -9.31 1.74
N ALA A 49 39.14 -9.74 2.90
CA ALA A 49 39.93 -10.42 3.94
C ALA A 49 40.44 -11.78 3.48
N ALA A 50 39.66 -12.50 2.66
CA ALA A 50 40.07 -13.77 2.07
C ALA A 50 41.06 -13.65 0.91
N GLY A 51 41.43 -12.42 0.52
CA GLY A 51 42.32 -12.17 -0.59
C GLY A 51 41.80 -12.61 -1.96
N ILE A 52 40.48 -12.74 -2.11
CA ILE A 52 39.86 -13.15 -3.37
C ILE A 52 39.96 -12.02 -4.39
N PRO A 53 40.62 -12.22 -5.54
CA PRO A 53 40.75 -11.17 -6.54
C PRO A 53 39.42 -10.92 -7.23
N LEU A 54 38.96 -9.68 -7.21
CA LEU A 54 37.81 -9.29 -7.99
C LEU A 54 38.17 -9.08 -9.47
N ARG A 55 37.37 -9.66 -10.36
CA ARG A 55 37.55 -9.48 -11.84
C ARG A 55 36.91 -8.19 -12.34
N LYS A 56 36.06 -7.55 -11.56
CA LYS A 56 35.33 -6.31 -11.86
C LYS A 56 35.33 -5.40 -10.65
N ASN A 57 35.19 -4.11 -10.88
CA ASN A 57 34.95 -3.16 -9.80
C ASN A 57 33.53 -3.37 -9.22
N VAL A 58 33.42 -3.21 -7.91
CA VAL A 58 32.14 -3.22 -7.20
C VAL A 58 31.86 -1.81 -6.72
N ARG A 59 30.65 -1.35 -6.97
CA ARG A 59 30.11 -0.10 -6.42
C ARG A 59 28.95 -0.44 -5.52
N PHE A 60 29.04 -0.04 -4.26
CA PHE A 60 27.97 -0.16 -3.30
C PHE A 60 27.26 1.20 -3.22
N LEU A 61 26.01 1.26 -3.66
CA LEU A 61 25.18 2.46 -3.62
C LEU A 61 24.24 2.36 -2.41
N LEU A 62 24.18 3.42 -1.61
CA LEU A 62 23.28 3.58 -0.50
C LEU A 62 22.33 4.73 -0.82
N GLY A 63 21.10 4.41 -1.16
CA GLY A 63 20.03 5.36 -1.40
C GLY A 63 19.51 6.01 -0.12
N CYS A 64 18.73 7.05 -0.25
CA CYS A 64 18.14 7.79 0.86
C CYS A 64 16.71 8.28 0.59
N ASN A 65 16.06 7.78 -0.45
CA ASN A 65 14.68 8.16 -0.82
C ASN A 65 13.92 7.04 -1.54
N GLU A 66 14.22 5.78 -1.25
CA GLU A 66 13.55 4.63 -1.85
C GLU A 66 12.05 4.65 -1.53
N GLU A 67 11.71 4.86 -0.26
CA GLU A 67 10.35 4.86 0.29
C GLU A 67 9.46 6.01 -0.21
N ASN A 68 10.06 7.01 -0.86
CA ASN A 68 9.36 8.21 -1.36
C ASN A 68 9.60 8.47 -2.86
N GLY A 69 9.82 7.41 -3.65
CA GLY A 69 9.87 7.46 -5.11
C GLY A 69 11.26 7.66 -5.70
N SER A 70 12.32 7.32 -4.97
CA SER A 70 13.70 7.14 -5.48
C SER A 70 14.26 8.34 -6.26
N THR A 71 13.98 9.57 -5.82
CA THR A 71 14.48 10.79 -6.48
C THR A 71 16.01 10.91 -6.41
N ASP A 72 16.62 10.30 -5.40
CA ASP A 72 18.07 10.16 -5.26
C ASP A 72 18.68 9.28 -6.34
N LEU A 73 18.01 8.20 -6.73
CA LEU A 73 18.43 7.36 -7.85
C LEU A 73 18.30 8.12 -9.18
N ALA A 74 17.24 8.89 -9.37
CA ALA A 74 17.09 9.76 -10.53
C ALA A 74 18.23 10.80 -10.60
N TYR A 75 18.60 11.40 -9.47
CA TYR A 75 19.75 12.30 -9.38
C TYR A 75 21.06 11.59 -9.72
N TYR A 76 21.28 10.38 -9.16
CA TYR A 76 22.49 9.59 -9.46
C TYR A 76 22.60 9.30 -10.95
N LEU A 77 21.53 8.87 -11.61
CA LEU A 77 21.50 8.54 -13.05
C LEU A 77 21.76 9.74 -13.95
N ALA A 78 21.42 10.95 -13.49
CA ALA A 78 21.74 12.18 -14.21
C ALA A 78 23.22 12.57 -14.13
N HIS A 79 23.99 12.03 -13.16
CA HIS A 79 25.38 12.42 -12.90
C HIS A 79 26.39 11.28 -13.08
N ALA A 80 25.94 10.03 -13.11
CA ALA A 80 26.80 8.87 -13.25
C ALA A 80 26.09 7.73 -14.01
N ALA A 81 26.85 6.99 -14.80
CA ALA A 81 26.33 5.81 -15.47
C ALA A 81 26.06 4.67 -14.46
N MET A 82 24.94 4.01 -14.62
CA MET A 82 24.66 2.78 -13.90
C MET A 82 25.58 1.66 -14.37
N PRO A 83 26.15 0.86 -13.48
CA PRO A 83 26.85 -0.36 -13.86
C PRO A 83 25.95 -1.31 -14.66
N PRO A 84 26.50 -2.09 -15.62
CA PRO A 84 25.70 -2.98 -16.46
C PRO A 84 25.17 -4.22 -15.72
N GLN A 85 25.65 -4.49 -14.51
CA GLN A 85 25.19 -5.56 -13.64
C GLN A 85 24.85 -4.95 -12.29
N VAL A 86 23.59 -5.01 -11.93
CA VAL A 86 23.05 -4.43 -10.70
C VAL A 86 22.15 -5.47 -10.04
N PHE A 87 22.18 -5.51 -8.73
CA PHE A 87 21.18 -6.19 -7.93
C PHE A 87 20.92 -5.40 -6.65
N THR A 88 19.74 -5.53 -6.08
CA THR A 88 19.42 -5.04 -4.74
C THR A 88 19.24 -6.23 -3.81
N PRO A 89 19.75 -6.18 -2.58
CA PRO A 89 19.49 -7.21 -1.57
C PRO A 89 18.18 -6.97 -0.82
N ASP A 90 17.49 -5.89 -1.11
CA ASP A 90 16.22 -5.51 -0.53
C ASP A 90 15.08 -6.25 -1.20
N GLY A 91 14.68 -7.36 -0.62
CA GLY A 91 13.65 -8.23 -1.16
C GLY A 91 13.68 -9.63 -0.58
N SER A 92 12.76 -10.47 -1.06
CA SER A 92 12.65 -11.86 -0.65
C SER A 92 13.67 -12.75 -1.37
N TYR A 93 14.13 -13.80 -0.68
CA TYR A 93 15.04 -14.79 -1.25
C TYR A 93 14.26 -15.99 -1.80
N PRO A 94 14.81 -16.74 -2.80
CA PRO A 94 16.21 -16.70 -3.25
C PRO A 94 16.56 -15.53 -4.17
N ILE A 95 15.81 -15.26 -5.21
CA ILE A 95 16.07 -14.16 -6.14
C ILE A 95 14.74 -13.76 -6.79
N ILE A 96 14.40 -12.50 -6.70
CA ILE A 96 13.33 -11.89 -7.48
C ILE A 96 13.96 -11.42 -8.79
N HIS A 97 13.44 -11.90 -9.91
CA HIS A 97 13.94 -11.55 -11.25
C HIS A 97 12.83 -11.02 -12.15
N LEU A 98 11.62 -10.92 -11.62
CA LEU A 98 10.44 -10.39 -12.29
C LEU A 98 9.66 -9.50 -11.33
N GLU A 99 9.29 -8.33 -11.77
CA GLU A 99 8.40 -7.40 -11.06
C GLU A 99 7.27 -6.96 -11.99
N LYS A 100 6.08 -6.78 -11.42
CA LYS A 100 4.96 -6.16 -12.12
C LYS A 100 5.19 -4.65 -12.23
N GLY A 101 4.70 -4.06 -13.32
CA GLY A 101 4.56 -2.62 -13.41
C GLY A 101 3.55 -2.12 -12.38
N MET A 102 3.64 -0.85 -12.01
CA MET A 102 2.71 -0.19 -11.10
C MET A 102 2.05 1.00 -11.82
N LEU A 103 0.75 1.12 -11.67
CA LEU A 103 0.00 2.30 -12.11
C LEU A 103 -0.85 2.81 -10.96
N ARG A 104 -0.68 4.08 -10.63
CA ARG A 104 -1.51 4.76 -9.63
C ARG A 104 -2.36 5.80 -10.33
N LEU A 105 -3.67 5.73 -10.10
CA LEU A 105 -4.65 6.65 -10.66
C LEU A 105 -5.33 7.42 -9.54
N GLU A 106 -5.44 8.73 -9.72
CA GLU A 106 -6.26 9.59 -8.88
C GLU A 106 -7.46 10.09 -9.69
N PHE A 107 -8.61 10.15 -9.05
CA PHE A 107 -9.82 10.68 -9.66
C PHE A 107 -10.56 11.62 -8.73
N THR A 108 -11.25 12.58 -9.31
CA THR A 108 -12.06 13.55 -8.58
C THR A 108 -13.42 13.73 -9.24
N LYS A 109 -14.46 13.96 -8.44
CA LYS A 109 -15.81 14.22 -8.92
C LYS A 109 -16.62 15.05 -7.92
N GLN A 110 -17.42 15.99 -8.39
CA GLN A 110 -18.50 16.55 -7.58
C GLN A 110 -19.57 15.48 -7.36
N THR A 111 -19.87 15.19 -6.10
CA THR A 111 -20.93 14.22 -5.75
C THR A 111 -22.20 14.93 -5.31
N ALA A 112 -23.35 14.36 -5.73
CA ALA A 112 -24.67 14.74 -5.27
C ALA A 112 -25.22 13.77 -4.19
N ASP A 113 -24.48 12.70 -3.87
CA ASP A 113 -24.84 11.79 -2.79
C ASP A 113 -24.92 12.55 -1.44
N PRO A 114 -25.84 12.20 -0.54
CA PRO A 114 -26.05 12.92 0.71
C PRO A 114 -24.94 12.65 1.73
N ILE A 115 -23.68 12.78 1.30
CA ILE A 115 -22.47 12.54 2.08
C ILE A 115 -21.88 13.87 2.49
N VAL A 116 -21.76 14.10 3.80
CA VAL A 116 -21.06 15.27 4.38
C VAL A 116 -19.55 15.02 4.37
N ARG A 117 -19.14 13.80 4.75
CA ARG A 117 -17.75 13.37 4.77
C ARG A 117 -17.65 11.87 4.56
N PHE A 118 -16.72 11.45 3.73
CA PHE A 118 -16.24 10.07 3.62
C PHE A 118 -14.74 10.06 3.89
N SER A 119 -14.25 9.13 4.67
CA SER A 119 -12.82 9.03 4.97
C SER A 119 -12.40 7.58 5.06
N ALA A 120 -11.52 7.17 4.14
CA ALA A 120 -10.92 5.84 4.13
C ALA A 120 -9.61 5.84 3.35
N GLY A 121 -8.65 5.05 3.83
CA GLY A 121 -7.31 4.92 3.25
C GLY A 121 -6.38 6.07 3.62
N THR A 122 -5.15 5.72 3.96
CA THR A 122 -4.07 6.66 4.32
C THR A 122 -2.81 6.43 3.50
N ALA A 123 -2.74 5.31 2.80
CA ALA A 123 -1.62 4.93 1.95
C ALA A 123 -2.14 4.38 0.61
N PRO A 124 -1.58 4.82 -0.52
CA PRO A 124 -2.05 4.39 -1.83
C PRO A 124 -1.78 2.90 -2.10
N ASN A 125 -0.77 2.31 -1.49
CA ASN A 125 -0.35 0.91 -1.68
C ASN A 125 -0.89 -0.06 -0.61
N ALA A 126 -2.01 0.27 0.03
CA ALA A 126 -2.60 -0.57 1.06
C ALA A 126 -4.11 -0.73 0.89
N VAL A 127 -4.62 -1.93 1.16
CA VAL A 127 -6.04 -2.20 1.34
C VAL A 127 -6.50 -1.53 2.64
N PRO A 128 -7.46 -0.59 2.60
CA PRO A 128 -7.90 0.10 3.81
C PRO A 128 -8.77 -0.81 4.68
N ALA A 129 -8.39 -0.95 5.96
CA ALA A 129 -9.14 -1.70 6.96
C ALA A 129 -10.30 -0.92 7.56
N ASP A 130 -10.27 0.41 7.46
CA ASP A 130 -11.26 1.27 8.09
C ASP A 130 -11.83 2.25 7.06
N ALA A 131 -13.15 2.34 7.04
CA ALA A 131 -13.87 3.38 6.30
C ALA A 131 -14.97 3.97 7.19
N SER A 132 -15.16 5.28 7.09
CA SER A 132 -16.22 5.98 7.80
C SER A 132 -16.91 6.99 6.90
N VAL A 133 -18.23 7.14 7.09
CA VAL A 133 -19.02 8.14 6.40
C VAL A 133 -19.94 8.87 7.37
N SER A 134 -20.09 10.18 7.16
CA SER A 134 -21.12 11.01 7.81
C SER A 134 -22.08 11.51 6.75
N LEU A 135 -23.37 11.31 6.96
CA LEU A 135 -24.43 11.65 6.03
C LEU A 135 -25.15 12.93 6.46
N SER A 136 -25.82 13.60 5.53
CA SER A 136 -26.60 14.82 5.79
C SER A 136 -27.87 14.57 6.62
N ALA A 137 -28.37 13.32 6.66
CA ALA A 137 -29.51 12.90 7.45
C ALA A 137 -29.26 11.53 8.08
N ALA A 138 -30.08 11.14 9.06
CA ALA A 138 -30.02 9.80 9.62
C ALA A 138 -30.32 8.76 8.54
N PHE A 139 -29.51 7.73 8.50
CA PHE A 139 -29.66 6.61 7.57
C PHE A 139 -30.40 5.46 8.28
N CYS A 140 -31.53 5.05 7.70
CA CYS A 140 -32.39 4.00 8.28
C CYS A 140 -32.01 2.59 7.80
N GLY A 141 -30.80 2.37 7.28
CA GLY A 141 -30.30 1.04 6.93
C GLY A 141 -30.17 0.17 8.17
N THR A 142 -30.64 -1.06 8.10
CA THR A 142 -30.47 -2.05 9.16
C THR A 142 -29.14 -2.75 8.96
N ALA A 143 -28.11 -2.35 9.71
CA ALA A 143 -26.93 -3.18 9.85
C ALA A 143 -27.32 -4.45 10.61
N GLU A 144 -27.11 -5.63 10.03
CA GLU A 144 -27.37 -6.90 10.72
C GLU A 144 -26.39 -7.04 11.90
N GLN A 145 -26.88 -7.65 12.98
CA GLN A 145 -26.06 -7.89 14.17
C GLN A 145 -24.91 -8.85 13.79
N GLY A 146 -23.67 -8.42 13.99
CA GLY A 146 -22.47 -9.16 13.59
C GLY A 146 -21.90 -8.76 12.22
N SER A 147 -22.50 -7.79 11.53
CA SER A 147 -21.92 -7.24 10.28
C SER A 147 -20.68 -6.38 10.58
N GLN A 148 -19.80 -6.28 9.58
CA GLN A 148 -18.63 -5.39 9.62
C GLN A 148 -19.02 -3.90 9.62
N ILE A 149 -20.32 -3.60 9.44
CA ILE A 149 -20.88 -2.26 9.39
C ILE A 149 -21.48 -1.89 10.75
N THR A 150 -21.09 -0.73 11.24
CA THR A 150 -21.74 -0.08 12.39
C THR A 150 -22.48 1.16 11.92
N CYS A 151 -23.71 1.34 12.39
CA CYS A 151 -24.53 2.51 12.10
C CYS A 151 -24.95 3.20 13.40
N LEU A 152 -24.65 4.49 13.52
CA LEU A 152 -25.05 5.32 14.65
C LEU A 152 -25.59 6.68 14.14
N GLY A 153 -26.91 6.75 14.03
CA GLY A 153 -27.58 7.94 13.51
C GLY A 153 -27.23 8.21 12.04
N ASN A 154 -26.51 9.29 11.78
CA ASN A 154 -26.05 9.66 10.45
C ASN A 154 -24.59 9.25 10.17
N LYS A 155 -23.98 8.43 11.01
CA LYS A 155 -22.61 7.94 10.85
C LYS A 155 -22.61 6.45 10.63
N LEU A 156 -21.86 6.02 9.63
CA LEU A 156 -21.58 4.61 9.37
C LEU A 156 -20.06 4.39 9.34
N ALA A 157 -19.64 3.22 9.75
CA ALA A 157 -18.29 2.76 9.62
C ALA A 157 -18.26 1.29 9.18
N TYR A 158 -17.25 0.95 8.39
CA TYR A 158 -16.94 -0.43 8.00
C TYR A 158 -15.58 -0.81 8.57
N LYS A 159 -15.52 -2.01 9.16
CA LYS A 159 -14.28 -2.58 9.68
C LYS A 159 -13.90 -3.79 8.83
N GLY A 160 -12.88 -3.63 8.02
CA GLY A 160 -12.28 -4.66 7.18
C GLY A 160 -10.95 -5.16 7.72
N VAL A 161 -10.07 -5.59 6.81
CA VAL A 161 -8.74 -6.14 7.12
C VAL A 161 -7.71 -5.49 6.20
N ALA A 162 -6.64 -4.94 6.79
CA ALA A 162 -5.54 -4.35 6.02
C ALA A 162 -4.72 -5.43 5.32
N ALA A 163 -4.26 -5.13 4.11
CA ALA A 163 -3.29 -5.91 3.36
C ALA A 163 -2.43 -4.98 2.49
N HIS A 164 -1.32 -5.47 2.00
CA HIS A 164 -0.55 -4.75 0.98
C HIS A 164 -1.28 -4.83 -0.37
N ALA A 165 -1.16 -3.78 -1.21
CA ALA A 165 -1.82 -3.73 -2.52
C ALA A 165 -1.37 -4.83 -3.49
N SER A 166 -0.18 -5.42 -3.29
CA SER A 166 0.32 -6.55 -4.07
C SER A 166 -0.29 -7.91 -3.69
N THR A 167 -0.95 -8.01 -2.53
CA THR A 167 -1.63 -9.21 -2.04
C THR A 167 -3.01 -8.87 -1.49
N PRO A 168 -3.86 -8.20 -2.29
CA PRO A 168 -5.10 -7.60 -1.82
C PRO A 168 -6.13 -8.65 -1.40
N GLU A 169 -6.02 -9.87 -1.89
CA GLU A 169 -6.86 -11.02 -1.52
C GLU A 169 -6.70 -11.43 -0.05
N SER A 170 -5.62 -11.02 0.59
CA SER A 170 -5.39 -11.24 2.04
C SER A 170 -6.13 -10.23 2.91
N GLY A 171 -6.72 -9.19 2.32
CA GLY A 171 -7.41 -8.11 2.98
C GLY A 171 -8.92 -8.14 2.78
N ASP A 172 -9.57 -7.20 3.46
CA ASP A 172 -10.99 -6.88 3.26
C ASP A 172 -11.12 -5.36 3.15
N ASN A 173 -11.41 -4.89 1.93
CA ASN A 173 -11.40 -3.48 1.61
C ASN A 173 -12.63 -2.75 2.17
N ALA A 174 -12.41 -1.96 3.21
CA ALA A 174 -13.46 -1.22 3.89
C ALA A 174 -14.15 -0.16 2.99
N ILE A 175 -13.45 0.39 2.00
CA ILE A 175 -14.06 1.31 1.02
C ILE A 175 -15.14 0.56 0.23
N THR A 176 -14.78 -0.54 -0.40
CA THR A 176 -15.69 -1.27 -1.28
C THR A 176 -16.85 -1.90 -0.50
N GLY A 177 -16.62 -2.33 0.73
CA GLY A 177 -17.68 -2.80 1.63
C GLY A 177 -18.69 -1.70 1.93
N LEU A 178 -18.24 -0.50 2.30
CA LEU A 178 -19.11 0.62 2.60
C LEU A 178 -19.82 1.18 1.35
N LEU A 179 -19.12 1.23 0.20
CA LEU A 179 -19.72 1.62 -1.09
C LEU A 179 -20.82 0.67 -1.52
N THR A 180 -20.63 -0.64 -1.36
CA THR A 180 -21.63 -1.66 -1.68
C THR A 180 -22.88 -1.49 -0.81
N TYR A 181 -22.69 -1.24 0.47
CA TYR A 181 -23.79 -1.02 1.41
C TYR A 181 -24.59 0.24 1.08
N LEU A 182 -23.91 1.38 0.91
CA LEU A 182 -24.58 2.65 0.57
C LEU A 182 -25.23 2.59 -0.81
N GLY A 183 -24.54 2.03 -1.80
CA GLY A 183 -25.02 1.92 -3.18
C GLY A 183 -26.24 1.01 -3.38
N SER A 184 -26.67 0.28 -2.33
CA SER A 184 -27.96 -0.44 -2.33
C SER A 184 -29.17 0.49 -2.24
N ASP A 185 -28.98 1.73 -1.76
CA ASP A 185 -30.01 2.76 -1.68
C ASP A 185 -29.92 3.71 -2.89
N ALA A 186 -31.06 4.04 -3.48
CA ALA A 186 -31.14 4.90 -4.68
C ALA A 186 -30.63 6.33 -4.45
N ALA A 187 -30.56 6.80 -3.21
CA ALA A 187 -30.03 8.12 -2.86
C ALA A 187 -28.50 8.22 -3.06
N PHE A 188 -27.78 7.10 -3.20
CA PHE A 188 -26.31 7.04 -3.30
C PHE A 188 -25.87 6.58 -4.70
N ALA A 189 -26.18 7.38 -5.70
CA ALA A 189 -25.90 7.03 -7.10
C ALA A 189 -24.40 6.92 -7.40
N ASP A 190 -23.57 7.79 -6.81
CA ASP A 190 -22.12 7.77 -7.00
C ASP A 190 -21.47 6.60 -6.26
N CYS A 191 -21.91 6.30 -5.04
CA CYS A 191 -21.47 5.10 -4.32
C CYS A 191 -21.82 3.82 -5.09
N LYS A 192 -23.04 3.76 -5.68
CA LYS A 192 -23.45 2.63 -6.51
C LYS A 192 -22.56 2.47 -7.75
N ALA A 193 -22.24 3.57 -8.43
CA ALA A 193 -21.37 3.56 -9.60
C ALA A 193 -19.96 3.08 -9.22
N LEU A 194 -19.41 3.59 -8.11
CA LEU A 194 -18.10 3.14 -7.63
C LEU A 194 -18.11 1.67 -7.18
N ALA A 195 -19.18 1.19 -6.55
CA ALA A 195 -19.31 -0.23 -6.19
C ALA A 195 -19.38 -1.15 -7.43
N GLN A 196 -19.82 -0.66 -8.57
CA GLN A 196 -19.77 -1.40 -9.84
C GLN A 196 -18.36 -1.42 -10.44
N LEU A 197 -17.62 -0.32 -10.33
CA LEU A 197 -16.22 -0.23 -10.77
C LEU A 197 -15.26 -1.00 -9.86
N PHE A 198 -15.57 -1.05 -8.58
CA PHE A 198 -14.79 -1.73 -7.54
C PHE A 198 -15.71 -2.67 -6.73
N PRO A 199 -16.15 -3.80 -7.33
CA PRO A 199 -17.02 -4.73 -6.61
C PRO A 199 -16.31 -5.26 -5.36
N HIS A 200 -17.04 -5.34 -4.25
CA HIS A 200 -16.46 -5.81 -2.99
C HIS A 200 -15.95 -7.24 -3.11
N GLY A 201 -14.72 -7.48 -2.65
CA GLY A 201 -14.00 -8.75 -2.81
C GLY A 201 -13.34 -8.95 -4.18
N CYS A 202 -13.53 -8.04 -5.14
CA CYS A 202 -12.86 -8.09 -6.43
C CYS A 202 -11.53 -7.32 -6.34
N THR A 203 -10.43 -7.99 -6.68
CA THR A 203 -9.07 -7.45 -6.55
C THR A 203 -8.24 -7.52 -7.83
N ASP A 204 -8.86 -7.90 -8.95
CA ASP A 204 -8.20 -8.15 -10.25
C ASP A 204 -8.51 -7.09 -11.32
N GLY A 205 -9.25 -6.04 -10.98
CA GLY A 205 -9.65 -4.99 -11.91
C GLY A 205 -10.76 -5.39 -12.88
N SER A 206 -11.46 -6.51 -12.67
CA SER A 206 -12.56 -6.95 -13.56
C SER A 206 -13.70 -5.91 -13.62
N GLY A 207 -13.99 -5.23 -12.50
CA GLY A 207 -15.00 -4.15 -12.50
C GLY A 207 -14.63 -2.94 -13.35
N LEU A 208 -13.36 -2.71 -13.60
CA LEU A 208 -12.85 -1.70 -14.54
C LEU A 208 -12.65 -2.25 -15.96
N GLY A 209 -12.84 -3.54 -16.18
CA GLY A 209 -12.60 -4.20 -17.46
C GLY A 209 -11.13 -4.34 -17.86
N ILE A 210 -10.21 -4.31 -16.87
CA ILE A 210 -8.76 -4.37 -17.09
C ILE A 210 -8.12 -5.67 -16.58
N ALA A 211 -8.92 -6.61 -16.09
CA ALA A 211 -8.43 -7.88 -15.58
C ALA A 211 -7.57 -8.59 -16.63
N CYS A 212 -6.38 -8.98 -16.24
CA CYS A 212 -5.46 -9.77 -17.04
C CYS A 212 -4.59 -10.65 -16.13
N ALA A 213 -4.01 -11.67 -16.70
CA ALA A 213 -3.10 -12.56 -16.00
C ALA A 213 -2.13 -13.22 -16.98
N ASP A 214 -0.94 -13.56 -16.49
CA ASP A 214 0.00 -14.42 -17.20
C ASP A 214 0.54 -15.52 -16.28
N THR A 215 1.27 -16.46 -16.88
CA THR A 215 1.78 -17.65 -16.16
C THR A 215 2.98 -17.35 -15.27
N GLU A 216 3.67 -16.24 -15.47
CA GLU A 216 4.90 -15.90 -14.77
C GLU A 216 4.61 -14.94 -13.60
N SER A 217 3.81 -13.88 -13.85
CA SER A 217 3.52 -12.84 -12.85
C SER A 217 2.16 -13.02 -12.15
N GLY A 218 1.30 -13.92 -12.66
CA GLY A 218 -0.04 -14.15 -12.12
C GLY A 218 -1.06 -13.10 -12.54
N ALA A 219 -2.11 -12.93 -11.74
CA ALA A 219 -3.19 -11.98 -12.04
C ALA A 219 -2.77 -10.53 -11.73
N LEU A 220 -3.32 -9.58 -12.48
CA LEU A 220 -3.27 -8.16 -12.15
C LEU A 220 -3.90 -7.95 -10.77
N THR A 221 -3.34 -7.04 -9.97
CA THR A 221 -3.96 -6.55 -8.73
C THR A 221 -4.51 -5.16 -8.93
N CYS A 222 -5.69 -4.87 -8.39
CA CYS A 222 -6.33 -3.57 -8.52
C CYS A 222 -7.21 -3.29 -7.29
N ILE A 223 -6.92 -2.21 -6.59
CA ILE A 223 -7.70 -1.81 -5.41
C ILE A 223 -8.06 -0.32 -5.45
N CYS A 224 -9.23 0.04 -4.94
CA CYS A 224 -9.50 1.40 -4.48
C CYS A 224 -8.85 1.55 -3.10
N SER A 225 -7.72 2.24 -3.05
CA SER A 225 -6.87 2.34 -1.85
C SER A 225 -7.22 3.53 -0.97
N MET A 226 -7.77 4.59 -1.55
CA MET A 226 -8.20 5.78 -0.80
C MET A 226 -9.50 6.32 -1.38
N LEU A 227 -10.39 6.81 -0.50
CA LEU A 227 -11.61 7.52 -0.90
C LEU A 227 -11.97 8.55 0.16
N HIS A 228 -12.17 9.77 -0.29
CA HIS A 228 -12.54 10.88 0.56
C HIS A 228 -13.66 11.69 -0.08
N VAL A 229 -14.60 12.17 0.75
CA VAL A 229 -15.57 13.19 0.36
C VAL A 229 -15.47 14.32 1.37
N GLU A 230 -15.27 15.51 0.88
CA GLU A 230 -15.27 16.74 1.67
C GLU A 230 -15.81 17.90 0.84
N ASN A 231 -16.72 18.70 1.42
CA ASN A 231 -17.36 19.83 0.74
C ASN A 231 -18.01 19.44 -0.62
N GLY A 232 -18.59 18.26 -0.70
CA GLY A 232 -19.21 17.74 -1.93
C GLY A 232 -18.22 17.27 -3.01
N MET A 233 -16.92 17.34 -2.75
CA MET A 233 -15.89 16.84 -3.65
C MET A 233 -15.48 15.44 -3.23
N LEU A 234 -15.66 14.47 -4.10
CA LEU A 234 -15.20 13.10 -3.99
C LEU A 234 -13.81 13.00 -4.63
N THR A 235 -12.85 12.44 -3.91
CA THR A 235 -11.51 12.15 -4.41
C THR A 235 -11.16 10.71 -4.08
N GLY A 236 -10.53 10.00 -4.99
CA GLY A 236 -10.13 8.61 -4.79
C GLY A 236 -8.79 8.29 -5.43
N CYS A 237 -8.17 7.22 -4.94
CA CYS A 237 -6.94 6.67 -5.46
C CYS A 237 -7.11 5.17 -5.74
N VAL A 238 -6.58 4.73 -6.87
CA VAL A 238 -6.55 3.33 -7.32
C VAL A 238 -5.10 2.94 -7.48
N ASP A 239 -4.74 1.80 -6.93
CA ASP A 239 -3.44 1.15 -7.10
C ASP A 239 -3.62 -0.10 -7.96
N ILE A 240 -2.82 -0.20 -9.02
CA ILE A 240 -2.89 -1.27 -10.04
C ILE A 240 -1.50 -1.85 -10.24
#